data_3e678093e491a3e56c72d9f2cbf21cf8
#
_entry.id   3e678093e491a3e56c72d9f2cbf21cf8
#
_cell.length_a   1.000
_cell.length_b   1.000
_cell.length_c   1.000
_cell.angle_alpha   90.00
_cell.angle_beta   90.00
_cell.angle_gamma   90.00
#
_symmetry.space_group_name_H-M   'P 1'
#
loop_
_entity.id
_entity.type
_entity.pdbx_description
1 polymer ?
#
loop_
_entity_poly.entity_id
_entity_poly.type
_entity_poly.pdbx_seq_one_letter_code
_entity_poly.pdbx_strand_id
1 'polypeptide(L)'
;MRKIRQIYVVMAVFIFSLFVIQTFAFATSASSGDTQYAEAEQFETKAYYQKALELYKAARSQYLKTGSAVKTQMCRDKIFKMTAILIEFPLSEEQAMAKLNEVFEGFSAEEKKALIGKLKGERLIIDGNPRYFEQFTSNILFRHPELRKRLPKIYEHYNVIAKKYGDIIFRQPDNTYMLKQWNSYINPQTYIADVKVDIPRKELPEKGIYRLWIPAPILLDSQRDVRVISIEPQKYLKRTPQLDYDIGSAYFEIPLDTVKEDIHISMKYSFTHYEQYFTVDPGNVGEYDRTSELYRHYTSSSDNIIVNPEIKRKALEMVGNEKNPYLQAKRIYYEVVNKYRYSYMPHLYLYETLKPESLFVLENGYGDCGSQSMLFAALCRSIGIPARAIGGMLLTPGSPSTHFWAEFYIPNYGWIPVDPTIDEVVLYSDELAEGERKKVHEYFFGHLDNRRMVIQKDADIPVEPREREKSIFNTTLQIPKAECETMEDLPIIPALKGYDITIETQY
;
A
#
# COMPACT_ATOMS: atom_id res chain seq x y z
N MET A 1 1.43 81.20 7.54
CA MET A 1 1.48 79.89 6.75
C MET A 1 2.78 79.11 6.96
N ARG A 2 3.95 79.68 7.28
CA ARG A 2 5.19 78.89 7.52
C ARG A 2 5.22 78.07 8.84
N LYS A 3 4.59 78.55 9.93
CA LYS A 3 4.56 77.81 11.20
C LYS A 3 3.65 76.61 11.24
N ILE A 4 2.59 76.59 10.44
CA ILE A 4 1.66 75.45 10.34
C ILE A 4 2.28 74.27 9.55
N ARG A 5 3.12 74.55 8.54
CA ARG A 5 3.82 73.48 7.77
C ARG A 5 4.89 72.78 8.62
N GLN A 6 5.53 73.41 9.58
CA GLN A 6 6.52 72.77 10.47
C GLN A 6 5.87 71.78 11.46
N ILE A 7 4.66 72.08 11.95
CA ILE A 7 3.93 71.20 12.87
C ILE A 7 3.49 69.92 12.18
N TYR A 8 3.04 70.01 10.94
CA TYR A 8 2.64 68.77 10.14
C TYR A 8 3.85 67.93 9.77
N VAL A 9 5.00 68.44 9.50
CA VAL A 9 6.22 67.69 9.22
C VAL A 9 6.74 66.96 10.47
N VAL A 10 6.70 67.61 11.63
CA VAL A 10 7.12 67.01 12.90
C VAL A 10 6.12 65.91 13.33
N MET A 11 4.81 66.12 13.17
CA MET A 11 3.82 65.09 13.45
C MET A 11 3.91 63.90 12.46
N ALA A 12 4.17 64.15 11.18
CA ALA A 12 4.35 63.06 10.19
C ALA A 12 5.60 62.22 10.46
N VAL A 13 6.70 62.86 10.90
CA VAL A 13 7.92 62.14 11.28
C VAL A 13 7.73 61.36 12.58
N PHE A 14 6.96 61.89 13.55
CA PHE A 14 6.66 61.17 14.79
C PHE A 14 5.68 59.99 14.57
N ILE A 15 4.68 60.11 13.67
CA ILE A 15 3.76 59.02 13.31
C ILE A 15 4.52 57.98 12.49
N PHE A 16 5.42 58.36 11.60
CA PHE A 16 6.23 57.42 10.82
C PHE A 16 7.25 56.65 11.68
N SER A 17 7.87 57.34 12.69
CA SER A 17 8.76 56.66 13.63
C SER A 17 8.01 55.75 14.61
N LEU A 18 6.78 56.08 15.03
CA LEU A 18 5.94 55.21 15.83
C LEU A 18 5.42 54.00 15.02
N PHE A 19 5.14 54.16 13.73
CA PHE A 19 4.77 53.03 12.84
C PHE A 19 5.96 52.13 12.51
N VAL A 20 7.16 52.69 12.35
CA VAL A 20 8.38 51.90 12.15
C VAL A 20 8.81 51.20 13.43
N ILE A 21 8.60 51.79 14.60
CA ILE A 21 8.88 51.15 15.89
C ILE A 21 7.83 50.07 16.21
N GLN A 22 6.54 50.24 15.81
CA GLN A 22 5.53 49.18 15.95
C GLN A 22 5.71 48.03 14.94
N THR A 23 6.23 48.30 13.75
CA THR A 23 6.58 47.24 12.80
C THR A 23 7.86 46.48 13.18
N PHE A 24 8.78 47.07 13.93
CA PHE A 24 9.94 46.35 14.48
C PHE A 24 9.67 45.69 15.84
N ALA A 25 8.60 46.04 16.55
CA ALA A 25 8.22 45.39 17.81
C ALA A 25 7.38 44.11 17.63
N PHE A 26 6.99 43.74 16.38
CA PHE A 26 6.35 42.48 16.02
C PHE A 26 7.30 41.53 15.28
N ALA A 27 8.58 41.77 15.23
CA ALA A 27 9.55 40.73 15.08
C ALA A 27 9.59 39.95 16.41
N THR A 28 8.59 39.11 16.66
CA THR A 28 8.71 38.07 17.66
C THR A 28 10.01 37.35 17.30
N SER A 29 11.01 37.40 18.19
CA SER A 29 12.21 36.59 18.03
C SER A 29 11.73 35.17 17.81
N ALA A 30 12.01 34.65 16.62
CA ALA A 30 11.65 33.27 16.31
C ALA A 30 12.13 32.40 17.48
N SER A 31 11.26 31.55 18.02
CA SER A 31 11.68 30.67 19.10
C SER A 31 12.81 29.77 18.57
N SER A 32 13.67 29.27 19.43
CA SER A 32 14.71 28.32 19.05
C SER A 32 14.10 27.14 18.26
N GLY A 33 12.88 26.71 18.60
CA GLY A 33 12.14 25.68 17.87
C GLY A 33 11.74 26.12 16.46
N ASP A 34 11.30 27.36 16.26
CA ASP A 34 10.90 27.86 14.93
C ASP A 34 12.13 27.98 14.00
N THR A 35 13.28 28.39 14.54
CA THR A 35 14.53 28.42 13.78
C THR A 35 14.97 27.03 13.33
N GLN A 36 14.94 26.06 14.26
CA GLN A 36 15.30 24.66 13.96
C GLN A 36 14.34 24.03 12.95
N TYR A 37 13.03 24.31 13.07
CA TYR A 37 12.03 23.81 12.12
C TYR A 37 12.26 24.35 10.70
N ALA A 38 12.46 25.67 10.58
CA ALA A 38 12.71 26.31 9.29
C ALA A 38 14.03 25.82 8.64
N GLU A 39 15.07 25.60 9.44
CA GLU A 39 16.35 25.02 8.97
C GLU A 39 16.14 23.56 8.50
N ALA A 40 15.35 22.76 9.25
CA ALA A 40 15.00 21.40 8.86
C ALA A 40 14.29 21.35 7.51
N GLU A 41 13.34 22.25 7.24
CA GLU A 41 12.65 22.32 5.94
C GLU A 41 13.63 22.62 4.78
N GLN A 42 14.64 23.45 5.02
CA GLN A 42 15.68 23.71 4.00
C GLN A 42 16.52 22.45 3.70
N PHE A 43 16.85 21.67 4.72
CA PHE A 43 17.57 20.41 4.54
C PHE A 43 16.68 19.36 3.88
N GLU A 44 15.41 19.22 4.28
CA GLU A 44 14.44 18.33 3.66
C GLU A 44 14.30 18.61 2.15
N THR A 45 14.15 19.89 1.78
CA THR A 45 14.03 20.30 0.36
C THR A 45 15.25 19.90 -0.48
N LYS A 46 16.42 19.78 0.12
CA LYS A 46 17.67 19.37 -0.52
C LYS A 46 17.93 17.86 -0.38
N ALA A 47 16.98 17.09 0.12
CA ALA A 47 17.10 15.66 0.42
C ALA A 47 18.21 15.30 1.44
N TYR A 48 18.54 16.21 2.36
CA TYR A 48 19.39 15.94 3.51
C TYR A 48 18.54 15.44 4.67
N TYR A 49 18.00 14.25 4.53
CA TYR A 49 16.95 13.74 5.40
C TYR A 49 17.43 13.38 6.82
N GLN A 50 18.66 12.89 7.00
CA GLN A 50 19.20 12.65 8.34
C GLN A 50 19.37 13.96 9.11
N LYS A 51 19.91 14.99 8.45
CA LYS A 51 20.07 16.29 9.07
C LYS A 51 18.73 16.96 9.40
N ALA A 52 17.76 16.87 8.46
CA ALA A 52 16.41 17.35 8.69
C ALA A 52 15.74 16.63 9.88
N LEU A 53 15.87 15.29 9.98
CA LEU A 53 15.35 14.50 11.08
C LEU A 53 15.86 14.94 12.44
N GLU A 54 17.17 15.17 12.58
CA GLU A 54 17.78 15.67 13.82
C GLU A 54 17.19 17.03 14.23
N LEU A 55 17.06 17.96 13.27
CA LEU A 55 16.53 19.29 13.50
C LEU A 55 15.04 19.29 13.83
N TYR A 56 14.22 18.43 13.17
CA TYR A 56 12.82 18.26 13.53
C TYR A 56 12.64 17.67 14.94
N LYS A 57 13.49 16.71 15.35
CA LYS A 57 13.51 16.18 16.72
C LYS A 57 13.87 17.28 17.74
N ALA A 58 14.85 18.11 17.43
CA ALA A 58 15.24 19.24 18.28
C ALA A 58 14.12 20.29 18.41
N ALA A 59 13.50 20.69 17.29
CA ALA A 59 12.36 21.60 17.26
C ALA A 59 11.18 21.06 18.08
N ARG A 60 10.84 19.77 17.90
CA ARG A 60 9.78 19.11 18.68
C ARG A 60 10.05 19.18 20.18
N SER A 61 11.29 18.93 20.62
CA SER A 61 11.67 19.02 22.02
C SER A 61 11.43 20.43 22.59
N GLN A 62 11.69 21.49 21.82
CA GLN A 62 11.40 22.86 22.23
C GLN A 62 9.89 23.14 22.30
N TYR A 63 9.12 22.69 21.30
CA TYR A 63 7.67 22.88 21.28
C TYR A 63 6.95 22.10 22.39
N LEU A 64 7.45 20.94 22.79
CA LEU A 64 6.97 20.21 23.97
C LEU A 64 7.16 21.03 25.25
N LYS A 65 8.33 21.67 25.44
CA LYS A 65 8.62 22.53 26.61
C LYS A 65 7.73 23.76 26.67
N THR A 66 7.35 24.32 25.52
CA THR A 66 6.48 25.52 25.41
C THR A 66 5.00 25.17 25.36
N GLY A 67 4.60 23.90 25.38
CA GLY A 67 3.22 23.45 25.33
C GLY A 67 2.51 23.65 23.99
N SER A 68 3.25 23.83 22.88
CA SER A 68 2.66 24.03 21.54
C SER A 68 2.28 22.70 20.90
N ALA A 69 1.07 22.21 21.15
CA ALA A 69 0.58 20.92 20.61
C ALA A 69 0.60 20.87 19.07
N VAL A 70 0.15 21.94 18.39
CA VAL A 70 0.11 21.99 16.92
C VAL A 70 1.52 21.85 16.31
N LYS A 71 2.49 22.67 16.80
CA LYS A 71 3.86 22.61 16.29
C LYS A 71 4.55 21.30 16.63
N THR A 72 4.23 20.70 17.78
CA THR A 72 4.72 19.38 18.17
C THR A 72 4.23 18.32 17.19
N GLN A 73 2.95 18.36 16.79
CA GLN A 73 2.39 17.43 15.80
C GLN A 73 3.02 17.62 14.41
N MET A 74 3.16 18.88 13.96
CA MET A 74 3.86 19.17 12.69
C MET A 74 5.27 18.55 12.65
N CYS A 75 6.02 18.63 13.74
CA CYS A 75 7.33 17.99 13.83
C CYS A 75 7.23 16.47 13.78
N ARG A 76 6.23 15.85 14.43
CA ARG A 76 6.03 14.39 14.39
C ARG A 76 5.77 13.91 12.98
N ASP A 77 4.89 14.58 12.22
CA ASP A 77 4.60 14.20 10.83
C ASP A 77 5.87 14.26 9.97
N LYS A 78 6.72 15.27 10.17
CA LYS A 78 8.01 15.40 9.50
C LYS A 78 9.02 14.35 9.94
N ILE A 79 9.09 14.02 11.22
CA ILE A 79 9.94 12.95 11.78
C ILE A 79 9.52 11.60 11.18
N PHE A 80 8.21 11.30 11.12
CA PHE A 80 7.71 10.08 10.52
C PHE A 80 8.08 9.98 9.03
N LYS A 81 7.91 11.08 8.28
CA LYS A 81 8.31 11.15 6.88
C LYS A 81 9.80 10.84 6.68
N MET A 82 10.68 11.52 7.42
CA MET A 82 12.12 11.30 7.29
C MET A 82 12.50 9.86 7.68
N THR A 83 11.93 9.36 8.78
CA THR A 83 12.18 8.00 9.26
C THR A 83 11.72 6.94 8.24
N ALA A 84 10.53 7.10 7.66
CA ALA A 84 9.98 6.21 6.65
C ALA A 84 10.88 6.13 5.41
N ILE A 85 11.34 7.27 4.89
CA ILE A 85 12.24 7.32 3.74
C ILE A 85 13.58 6.62 4.03
N LEU A 86 14.16 6.87 5.21
CA LEU A 86 15.45 6.29 5.61
C LEU A 86 15.36 4.77 5.85
N ILE A 87 14.23 4.27 6.34
CA ILE A 87 13.97 2.83 6.51
C ILE A 87 13.88 2.12 5.16
N GLU A 88 13.25 2.72 4.17
CA GLU A 88 13.09 2.10 2.85
C GLU A 88 14.35 2.14 1.98
N PHE A 89 15.18 3.17 2.15
CA PHE A 89 16.44 3.33 1.42
C PHE A 89 17.66 3.24 2.36
N PRO A 90 17.84 2.10 3.06
CA PRO A 90 18.87 1.98 4.10
C PRO A 90 20.28 1.78 3.52
N LEU A 91 20.40 1.21 2.30
CA LEU A 91 21.65 0.69 1.79
C LEU A 91 22.53 1.82 1.21
N SER A 92 23.78 1.89 1.66
CA SER A 92 24.81 2.68 1.00
C SER A 92 25.24 2.03 -0.33
N GLU A 93 26.02 2.74 -1.14
CA GLU A 93 26.58 2.17 -2.38
C GLU A 93 27.43 0.93 -2.11
N GLU A 94 28.25 0.94 -1.06
CA GLU A 94 29.04 -0.20 -0.63
C GLU A 94 28.18 -1.40 -0.25
N GLN A 95 27.13 -1.18 0.57
CA GLN A 95 26.19 -2.22 0.98
C GLN A 95 25.39 -2.76 -0.20
N ALA A 96 25.00 -1.91 -1.13
CA ALA A 96 24.30 -2.32 -2.34
C ALA A 96 25.19 -3.18 -3.24
N MET A 97 26.49 -2.82 -3.39
CA MET A 97 27.46 -3.63 -4.11
C MET A 97 27.72 -4.97 -3.42
N ALA A 98 27.80 -4.99 -2.07
CA ALA A 98 27.93 -6.22 -1.32
C ALA A 98 26.72 -7.16 -1.56
N LYS A 99 25.52 -6.64 -1.51
CA LYS A 99 24.27 -7.39 -1.80
C LYS A 99 24.23 -7.91 -3.24
N LEU A 100 24.71 -7.12 -4.22
CA LEU A 100 24.87 -7.60 -5.61
C LEU A 100 25.92 -8.72 -5.72
N ASN A 101 27.01 -8.63 -4.98
CA ASN A 101 28.05 -9.69 -4.97
C ASN A 101 27.52 -11.01 -4.40
N GLU A 102 26.67 -10.95 -3.40
CA GLU A 102 26.00 -12.11 -2.79
C GLU A 102 24.97 -12.73 -3.75
N VAL A 103 24.04 -11.92 -4.26
CA VAL A 103 22.90 -12.41 -5.06
C VAL A 103 23.33 -12.83 -6.47
N PHE A 104 24.23 -12.04 -7.12
CA PHE A 104 24.69 -12.27 -8.50
C PHE A 104 26.09 -12.88 -8.53
N GLU A 105 26.28 -13.97 -7.80
CA GLU A 105 27.52 -14.75 -7.85
C GLU A 105 27.82 -15.20 -9.30
N GLY A 106 29.07 -15.09 -9.73
CA GLY A 106 29.52 -15.44 -11.10
C GLY A 106 29.27 -14.37 -12.16
N PHE A 107 28.70 -13.20 -11.81
CA PHE A 107 28.64 -12.04 -12.69
C PHE A 107 29.88 -11.16 -12.53
N SER A 108 30.37 -10.57 -13.62
CA SER A 108 31.52 -9.65 -13.57
C SER A 108 31.18 -8.33 -12.85
N ALA A 109 32.20 -7.57 -12.47
CA ALA A 109 32.00 -6.26 -11.83
C ALA A 109 31.29 -5.27 -12.77
N GLU A 110 31.58 -5.33 -14.07
CA GLU A 110 30.94 -4.51 -15.10
C GLU A 110 29.46 -4.87 -15.25
N GLU A 111 29.13 -6.16 -15.28
CA GLU A 111 27.75 -6.62 -15.33
C GLU A 111 26.97 -6.14 -14.10
N LYS A 112 27.51 -6.30 -12.89
CA LYS A 112 26.88 -5.83 -11.65
C LYS A 112 26.67 -4.32 -11.63
N LYS A 113 27.64 -3.54 -12.10
CA LYS A 113 27.52 -2.09 -12.26
C LYS A 113 26.43 -1.71 -13.26
N ALA A 114 26.32 -2.47 -14.37
CA ALA A 114 25.25 -2.26 -15.34
C ALA A 114 23.85 -2.54 -14.77
N LEU A 115 23.70 -3.49 -13.82
CA LEU A 115 22.43 -3.75 -13.13
C LEU A 115 21.99 -2.54 -12.30
N ILE A 116 22.91 -1.84 -11.61
CA ILE A 116 22.60 -0.59 -10.90
C ILE A 116 22.06 0.48 -11.87
N GLY A 117 22.60 0.56 -13.09
CA GLY A 117 22.12 1.49 -14.11
C GLY A 117 20.70 1.23 -14.62
N LYS A 118 20.16 0.05 -14.35
CA LYS A 118 18.77 -0.34 -14.72
C LYS A 118 17.72 -0.03 -13.65
N LEU A 119 18.13 0.46 -12.48
CA LEU A 119 17.20 0.78 -11.39
C LEU A 119 16.31 1.97 -11.76
N LYS A 120 15.02 1.87 -11.41
CA LYS A 120 14.01 2.90 -11.67
C LYS A 120 13.24 3.19 -10.38
N GLY A 121 13.56 4.33 -9.72
CA GLY A 121 12.93 4.70 -8.46
C GLY A 121 13.44 3.95 -7.23
N GLU A 122 14.38 3.03 -7.39
CA GLU A 122 14.99 2.23 -6.31
C GLU A 122 16.34 2.81 -5.83
N ARG A 123 16.69 3.96 -6.32
CA ARG A 123 17.90 4.71 -5.94
C ARG A 123 17.54 6.18 -5.75
N LEU A 124 17.86 6.71 -4.58
CA LEU A 124 17.72 8.12 -4.25
C LEU A 124 19.07 8.72 -3.88
N ILE A 125 19.19 10.04 -3.97
CA ILE A 125 20.30 10.78 -3.35
C ILE A 125 19.82 11.29 -2.00
N ILE A 126 20.39 10.78 -0.93
CA ILE A 126 20.06 11.15 0.45
C ILE A 126 21.35 11.63 1.12
N ASP A 127 21.32 12.81 1.73
CA ASP A 127 22.48 13.47 2.35
C ASP A 127 23.71 13.54 1.42
N GLY A 128 23.45 13.81 0.11
CA GLY A 128 24.46 13.91 -0.93
C GLY A 128 25.03 12.58 -1.44
N ASN A 129 24.57 11.45 -0.91
CA ASN A 129 25.05 10.11 -1.25
C ASN A 129 23.96 9.25 -1.87
N PRO A 130 24.28 8.32 -2.79
CA PRO A 130 23.33 7.36 -3.28
C PRO A 130 22.91 6.41 -2.16
N ARG A 131 21.59 6.21 -2.06
CA ARG A 131 20.94 5.24 -1.19
C ARG A 131 20.03 4.35 -2.01
N TYR A 132 19.96 3.09 -1.63
CA TYR A 132 19.28 2.07 -2.40
C TYR A 132 18.13 1.45 -1.60
N PHE A 133 17.03 1.19 -2.30
CA PHE A 133 15.89 0.44 -1.79
C PHE A 133 16.32 -0.98 -1.39
N GLU A 134 15.86 -1.44 -0.25
CA GLU A 134 16.34 -2.72 0.31
C GLU A 134 16.09 -3.90 -0.62
N GLN A 135 14.95 -3.93 -1.33
CA GLN A 135 14.55 -5.05 -2.18
C GLN A 135 15.01 -4.94 -3.65
N PHE A 136 15.93 -4.01 -3.97
CA PHE A 136 16.33 -3.74 -5.34
C PHE A 136 16.90 -4.95 -6.09
N THR A 137 17.60 -5.87 -5.41
CA THR A 137 18.14 -7.09 -6.04
C THR A 137 17.04 -8.06 -6.45
N SER A 138 16.02 -8.24 -5.61
CA SER A 138 14.82 -9.00 -5.94
C SER A 138 14.07 -8.40 -7.12
N ASN A 139 13.95 -7.07 -7.17
CA ASN A 139 13.33 -6.34 -8.26
C ASN A 139 14.08 -6.52 -9.58
N ILE A 140 15.41 -6.55 -9.56
CA ILE A 140 16.22 -6.88 -10.75
C ILE A 140 15.84 -8.29 -11.27
N LEU A 141 15.74 -9.27 -10.35
CA LEU A 141 15.39 -10.65 -10.73
C LEU A 141 13.95 -10.79 -11.24
N PHE A 142 13.01 -10.01 -10.73
CA PHE A 142 11.64 -9.98 -11.24
C PHE A 142 11.58 -9.40 -12.66
N ARG A 143 12.20 -8.25 -12.88
CA ARG A 143 12.16 -7.56 -14.18
C ARG A 143 13.06 -8.18 -15.25
N HIS A 144 14.05 -8.96 -14.86
CA HIS A 144 15.05 -9.58 -15.73
C HIS A 144 15.11 -11.10 -15.52
N PRO A 145 14.04 -11.84 -15.89
CA PRO A 145 13.96 -13.29 -15.65
C PRO A 145 15.09 -14.08 -16.34
N GLU A 146 15.64 -13.57 -17.43
CA GLU A 146 16.78 -14.16 -18.13
C GLU A 146 18.04 -14.30 -17.26
N LEU A 147 18.20 -13.43 -16.25
CA LEU A 147 19.36 -13.47 -15.35
C LEU A 147 19.27 -14.67 -14.38
N ARG A 148 18.05 -15.12 -14.06
CA ARG A 148 17.85 -16.25 -13.13
C ARG A 148 18.48 -17.53 -13.65
N LYS A 149 18.50 -17.76 -14.98
CA LYS A 149 19.11 -18.93 -15.62
C LYS A 149 20.60 -19.12 -15.29
N ARG A 150 21.28 -18.03 -14.93
CA ARG A 150 22.68 -18.03 -14.49
C ARG A 150 22.84 -18.23 -12.98
N LEU A 151 21.75 -18.33 -12.22
CA LEU A 151 21.67 -18.42 -10.75
C LEU A 151 20.88 -19.68 -10.35
N PRO A 152 21.48 -20.88 -10.36
CA PRO A 152 20.73 -22.13 -10.26
C PRO A 152 19.81 -22.25 -9.04
N LYS A 153 20.23 -21.81 -7.86
CA LYS A 153 19.40 -21.86 -6.64
C LYS A 153 18.17 -20.94 -6.75
N ILE A 154 18.36 -19.77 -7.33
CA ILE A 154 17.29 -18.77 -7.53
C ILE A 154 16.34 -19.28 -8.62
N TYR A 155 16.88 -19.79 -9.71
CA TYR A 155 16.10 -20.38 -10.80
C TYR A 155 15.17 -21.50 -10.31
N GLU A 156 15.73 -22.43 -9.53
CA GLU A 156 14.94 -23.52 -8.93
C GLU A 156 13.84 -22.99 -7.99
N HIS A 157 14.17 -22.01 -7.15
CA HIS A 157 13.18 -21.40 -6.25
C HIS A 157 11.97 -20.82 -7.01
N TYR A 158 12.22 -20.07 -8.10
CA TYR A 158 11.13 -19.51 -8.92
C TYR A 158 10.32 -20.59 -9.65
N ASN A 159 10.97 -21.66 -10.14
CA ASN A 159 10.27 -22.80 -10.75
C ASN A 159 9.36 -23.52 -9.76
N VAL A 160 9.81 -23.74 -8.51
CA VAL A 160 8.98 -24.32 -7.44
C VAL A 160 7.75 -23.46 -7.17
N ILE A 161 7.90 -22.13 -7.08
CA ILE A 161 6.78 -21.21 -6.89
C ILE A 161 5.82 -21.28 -8.07
N ALA A 162 6.30 -21.12 -9.29
CA ALA A 162 5.48 -21.17 -10.50
C ALA A 162 4.72 -22.48 -10.63
N LYS A 163 5.38 -23.61 -10.35
CA LYS A 163 4.75 -24.93 -10.35
C LYS A 163 3.65 -25.05 -9.30
N LYS A 164 3.90 -24.55 -8.07
CA LYS A 164 2.91 -24.56 -6.98
C LYS A 164 1.61 -23.83 -7.37
N TYR A 165 1.72 -22.66 -8.02
CA TYR A 165 0.57 -21.92 -8.51
C TYR A 165 -0.03 -22.54 -9.78
N GLY A 166 0.79 -23.03 -10.69
CA GLY A 166 0.34 -23.80 -11.87
C GLY A 166 -0.49 -25.01 -11.49
N ASP A 167 -0.04 -25.78 -10.49
CA ASP A 167 -0.79 -26.92 -9.96
C ASP A 167 -2.18 -26.55 -9.42
N ILE A 168 -2.38 -25.34 -8.90
CA ILE A 168 -3.70 -24.87 -8.47
C ILE A 168 -4.64 -24.71 -9.67
N ILE A 169 -4.11 -24.22 -10.80
CA ILE A 169 -4.88 -23.96 -12.02
C ILE A 169 -5.14 -25.24 -12.79
N PHE A 170 -4.11 -26.10 -12.93
CA PHE A 170 -4.16 -27.29 -13.82
C PHE A 170 -4.73 -28.54 -13.16
N ARG A 171 -4.74 -28.63 -11.81
CA ARG A 171 -5.37 -29.74 -11.07
C ARG A 171 -6.85 -29.54 -10.80
N GLN A 172 -7.45 -28.48 -11.30
CA GLN A 172 -8.90 -28.39 -11.26
C GLN A 172 -9.47 -29.60 -11.97
N PRO A 173 -10.31 -30.41 -11.32
CA PRO A 173 -10.92 -31.53 -11.99
C PRO A 173 -11.57 -31.04 -13.29
N ASP A 174 -11.66 -31.88 -14.29
CA ASP A 174 -12.45 -31.66 -15.51
C ASP A 174 -13.94 -31.52 -15.12
N ASN A 175 -14.19 -30.51 -14.30
CA ASN A 175 -15.49 -30.17 -13.79
C ASN A 175 -16.23 -29.47 -14.92
N THR A 176 -16.78 -30.24 -15.81
CA THR A 176 -17.98 -29.93 -16.53
C THR A 176 -19.11 -29.64 -15.54
N TYR A 177 -18.89 -28.71 -14.62
CA TYR A 177 -19.99 -28.04 -13.98
C TYR A 177 -20.70 -27.27 -15.08
N MET A 178 -21.81 -27.84 -15.53
CA MET A 178 -22.74 -27.10 -16.35
C MET A 178 -23.14 -25.85 -15.55
N LEU A 179 -22.41 -24.77 -15.79
CA LEU A 179 -22.67 -23.47 -15.22
C LEU A 179 -24.05 -23.04 -15.68
N LYS A 180 -25.05 -23.30 -14.85
CA LYS A 180 -26.46 -22.96 -15.12
C LYS A 180 -26.74 -21.46 -14.95
N GLN A 181 -25.75 -20.67 -14.45
CA GLN A 181 -25.86 -19.25 -14.20
C GLN A 181 -24.59 -18.51 -14.62
N TRP A 182 -24.75 -17.25 -14.99
CA TRP A 182 -23.71 -16.37 -15.52
C TRP A 182 -22.62 -16.01 -14.48
N ASN A 183 -22.95 -16.11 -13.17
CA ASN A 183 -22.08 -15.78 -12.06
C ASN A 183 -22.01 -17.02 -11.16
N SER A 184 -20.83 -17.55 -11.00
CA SER A 184 -20.66 -18.78 -10.20
C SER A 184 -19.64 -18.55 -9.11
N TYR A 185 -20.11 -18.69 -7.89
CA TYR A 185 -19.31 -18.89 -6.68
C TYR A 185 -19.40 -20.38 -6.36
N ILE A 186 -18.33 -21.11 -6.67
CA ILE A 186 -18.29 -22.58 -6.60
C ILE A 186 -17.19 -23.02 -5.63
N ASN A 187 -17.10 -24.31 -5.36
CA ASN A 187 -16.03 -24.93 -4.56
C ASN A 187 -15.75 -24.19 -3.25
N PRO A 188 -16.75 -24.04 -2.34
CA PRO A 188 -16.55 -23.38 -1.06
C PRO A 188 -15.46 -24.07 -0.24
N GLN A 189 -14.59 -23.28 0.36
CA GLN A 189 -13.61 -23.75 1.32
C GLN A 189 -13.72 -22.94 2.60
N THR A 190 -13.94 -23.60 3.72
CA THR A 190 -14.00 -22.97 5.03
C THR A 190 -12.63 -22.95 5.69
N TYR A 191 -12.30 -21.82 6.27
CA TYR A 191 -11.03 -21.55 6.93
C TYR A 191 -11.23 -21.11 8.37
N ILE A 192 -10.25 -21.42 9.22
CA ILE A 192 -10.02 -20.81 10.50
C ILE A 192 -8.75 -19.97 10.42
N ALA A 193 -8.85 -18.68 10.67
CA ALA A 193 -7.72 -17.77 10.83
C ALA A 193 -7.44 -17.54 12.30
N ASP A 194 -6.20 -17.77 12.73
CA ASP A 194 -5.70 -17.49 14.08
C ASP A 194 -4.66 -16.36 13.95
N VAL A 195 -4.99 -15.19 14.50
CA VAL A 195 -4.19 -13.97 14.41
C VAL A 195 -3.60 -13.67 15.78
N LYS A 196 -2.29 -13.38 15.83
CA LYS A 196 -1.56 -13.00 17.04
C LYS A 196 -0.81 -11.70 16.83
N VAL A 197 -0.75 -10.89 17.88
CA VAL A 197 0.10 -9.70 17.94
C VAL A 197 0.77 -9.63 19.30
N ASP A 198 2.07 -9.87 19.32
CA ASP A 198 2.89 -9.87 20.53
C ASP A 198 3.76 -8.61 20.55
N ILE A 199 3.51 -7.70 21.50
CA ILE A 199 4.20 -6.41 21.60
C ILE A 199 5.02 -6.37 22.89
N PRO A 200 6.36 -6.35 22.80
CA PRO A 200 7.22 -6.23 23.99
C PRO A 200 7.01 -4.89 24.68
N ARG A 201 6.71 -4.90 25.98
CA ARG A 201 6.47 -3.69 26.78
C ARG A 201 7.61 -2.68 26.69
N LYS A 202 8.86 -3.17 26.61
CA LYS A 202 10.07 -2.36 26.49
C LYS A 202 10.17 -1.53 25.21
N GLU A 203 9.42 -1.88 24.16
CA GLU A 203 9.36 -1.13 22.89
C GLU A 203 8.32 -0.01 22.91
N LEU A 204 7.55 0.11 23.99
CA LEU A 204 6.49 1.10 24.15
C LEU A 204 6.86 2.15 25.21
N PRO A 205 6.39 3.41 25.06
CA PRO A 205 6.59 4.46 26.05
C PRO A 205 5.93 4.12 27.39
N GLU A 206 6.36 4.79 28.46
CA GLU A 206 5.84 4.54 29.82
C GLU A 206 4.36 4.86 29.96
N LYS A 207 3.89 5.89 29.22
CA LYS A 207 2.52 6.41 29.29
C LYS A 207 1.97 6.76 27.93
N GLY A 208 0.66 6.97 27.86
CA GLY A 208 -0.07 7.30 26.65
C GLY A 208 -1.07 6.21 26.31
N ILE A 209 -1.75 6.36 25.19
CA ILE A 209 -2.67 5.34 24.67
C ILE A 209 -2.08 4.78 23.38
N TYR A 210 -1.79 3.48 23.38
CA TYR A 210 -1.43 2.76 22.17
C TYR A 210 -2.72 2.28 21.50
N ARG A 211 -3.04 2.84 20.34
CA ARG A 211 -4.20 2.48 19.52
C ARG A 211 -3.77 1.52 18.46
N LEU A 212 -4.54 0.46 18.25
CA LEU A 212 -4.18 -0.61 17.34
C LEU A 212 -5.41 -1.08 16.58
N TRP A 213 -5.30 -1.14 15.25
CA TRP A 213 -6.26 -1.77 14.35
C TRP A 213 -5.64 -3.03 13.79
N ILE A 214 -6.29 -4.15 14.00
CA ILE A 214 -5.83 -5.46 13.52
C ILE A 214 -6.79 -5.94 12.43
N PRO A 215 -6.29 -6.34 11.24
CA PRO A 215 -7.11 -6.77 10.13
C PRO A 215 -8.00 -7.96 10.48
N ALA A 216 -9.21 -7.97 9.91
CA ALA A 216 -10.20 -9.02 10.07
C ALA A 216 -10.93 -9.28 8.73
N PRO A 217 -11.39 -10.51 8.48
CA PRO A 217 -12.17 -10.83 7.27
C PRO A 217 -13.51 -10.10 7.26
N ILE A 218 -14.00 -9.76 6.05
CA ILE A 218 -15.32 -9.13 5.82
C ILE A 218 -16.21 -10.02 4.95
N LEU A 219 -17.50 -9.68 4.91
CA LEU A 219 -18.46 -10.30 3.98
C LEU A 219 -18.31 -9.72 2.58
N LEU A 220 -18.28 -10.60 1.61
CA LEU A 220 -18.31 -10.29 0.18
C LEU A 220 -19.05 -11.44 -0.53
N ASP A 221 -19.46 -11.25 -1.80
CA ASP A 221 -20.12 -12.33 -2.55
C ASP A 221 -19.25 -13.60 -2.63
N SER A 222 -17.92 -13.42 -2.73
CA SER A 222 -16.94 -14.50 -2.73
C SER A 222 -16.55 -15.00 -1.34
N GLN A 223 -16.90 -14.30 -0.26
CA GLN A 223 -16.52 -14.64 1.11
C GLN A 223 -17.71 -14.53 2.06
N ARG A 224 -18.21 -15.66 2.54
CA ARG A 224 -19.43 -15.78 3.32
C ARG A 224 -19.17 -16.44 4.67
N ASP A 225 -20.21 -16.54 5.49
CA ASP A 225 -20.18 -17.20 6.80
C ASP A 225 -19.05 -16.70 7.71
N VAL A 226 -18.69 -15.43 7.57
CA VAL A 226 -17.65 -14.80 8.38
C VAL A 226 -18.13 -14.69 9.83
N ARG A 227 -17.34 -15.23 10.76
CA ARG A 227 -17.68 -15.23 12.21
C ARG A 227 -16.44 -14.90 13.02
N VAL A 228 -16.64 -14.07 14.02
CA VAL A 228 -15.66 -13.86 15.09
C VAL A 228 -15.83 -15.00 16.10
N ILE A 229 -14.80 -15.82 16.30
CA ILE A 229 -14.81 -16.92 17.28
C ILE A 229 -14.36 -16.41 18.65
N SER A 230 -13.23 -15.69 18.67
CA SER A 230 -12.69 -15.09 19.89
C SER A 230 -11.80 -13.88 19.58
N ILE A 231 -11.75 -12.94 20.51
CA ILE A 231 -10.83 -11.80 20.51
C ILE A 231 -10.38 -11.58 21.96
N GLU A 232 -9.09 -11.66 22.24
CA GLU A 232 -8.54 -11.46 23.59
C GLU A 232 -7.30 -10.53 23.53
N PRO A 233 -7.07 -9.72 24.57
CA PRO A 233 -7.88 -9.54 25.79
C PRO A 233 -9.02 -8.54 25.60
N GLN A 234 -10.21 -8.87 26.09
CA GLN A 234 -11.41 -8.02 25.99
C GLN A 234 -11.24 -6.64 26.66
N LYS A 235 -10.41 -6.54 27.69
CA LYS A 235 -10.21 -5.29 28.44
C LYS A 235 -9.69 -4.11 27.59
N TYR A 236 -9.01 -4.39 26.49
CA TYR A 236 -8.45 -3.38 25.58
C TYR A 236 -9.29 -3.22 24.31
N LEU A 237 -10.15 -4.19 24.00
CA LEU A 237 -11.01 -4.14 22.82
C LEU A 237 -12.04 -3.01 22.95
N LYS A 238 -12.08 -2.11 21.99
CA LYS A 238 -13.04 -1.00 21.93
C LYS A 238 -14.07 -1.19 20.84
N ARG A 239 -13.70 -1.89 19.76
CA ARG A 239 -14.61 -2.17 18.66
C ARG A 239 -14.30 -3.54 18.07
N THR A 240 -15.32 -4.39 18.00
CA THR A 240 -15.28 -5.63 17.26
C THR A 240 -15.35 -5.37 15.76
N PRO A 241 -14.79 -6.26 14.91
CA PRO A 241 -14.90 -6.12 13.46
C PRO A 241 -16.36 -6.04 13.01
N GLN A 242 -16.65 -5.09 12.14
CA GLN A 242 -17.94 -5.00 11.45
C GLN A 242 -17.82 -5.72 10.12
N LEU A 243 -18.44 -6.89 10.03
CA LEU A 243 -18.20 -7.87 8.98
C LEU A 243 -18.81 -7.45 7.63
N ASP A 244 -19.82 -6.59 7.62
CA ASP A 244 -20.53 -6.05 6.46
C ASP A 244 -19.98 -4.70 5.95
N TYR A 245 -18.93 -4.18 6.59
CA TYR A 245 -18.28 -2.94 6.17
C TYR A 245 -17.33 -3.16 4.99
N ASP A 246 -16.81 -2.05 4.45
CA ASP A 246 -15.88 -2.07 3.33
C ASP A 246 -14.45 -2.42 3.74
N ILE A 247 -14.16 -2.35 5.07
CA ILE A 247 -12.88 -2.73 5.66
C ILE A 247 -13.11 -3.43 7.01
N GLY A 248 -12.46 -4.55 7.25
CA GLY A 248 -12.55 -5.33 8.48
C GLY A 248 -11.40 -5.04 9.44
N SER A 249 -11.73 -4.57 10.65
CA SER A 249 -10.73 -4.36 11.70
C SER A 249 -11.31 -4.57 13.10
N ALA A 250 -10.49 -5.14 13.99
CA ALA A 250 -10.66 -5.05 15.43
C ALA A 250 -9.87 -3.83 15.94
N TYR A 251 -10.48 -3.01 16.79
CA TYR A 251 -9.84 -1.81 17.33
C TYR A 251 -9.60 -1.91 18.83
N PHE A 252 -8.37 -1.63 19.24
CA PHE A 252 -7.91 -1.68 20.63
C PHE A 252 -7.39 -0.32 21.09
N GLU A 253 -7.63 0.00 22.36
CA GLU A 253 -6.96 1.09 23.07
C GLU A 253 -6.28 0.53 24.32
N ILE A 254 -4.98 0.72 24.40
CA ILE A 254 -4.15 0.17 25.47
C ILE A 254 -3.52 1.32 26.26
N PRO A 255 -4.02 1.63 27.48
CA PRO A 255 -3.43 2.64 28.34
C PRO A 255 -2.10 2.16 28.90
N LEU A 256 -1.00 2.71 28.41
CA LEU A 256 0.36 2.22 28.66
C LEU A 256 0.82 2.39 30.11
N ASP A 257 0.27 3.36 30.84
CA ASP A 257 0.51 3.56 32.30
C ASP A 257 0.02 2.40 33.15
N THR A 258 -0.93 1.60 32.64
CA THR A 258 -1.50 0.43 33.33
C THR A 258 -0.82 -0.89 32.94
N VAL A 259 0.02 -0.88 31.89
CA VAL A 259 0.66 -2.09 31.34
C VAL A 259 2.07 -2.25 31.90
N LYS A 260 2.34 -3.38 32.53
CA LYS A 260 3.67 -3.72 33.12
C LYS A 260 4.39 -4.83 32.37
N GLU A 261 3.64 -5.67 31.67
CA GLU A 261 4.14 -6.85 30.96
C GLU A 261 3.93 -6.69 29.44
N ASP A 262 4.46 -7.61 28.68
CA ASP A 262 4.26 -7.68 27.23
C ASP A 262 2.76 -7.78 26.91
N ILE A 263 2.35 -7.22 25.78
CA ILE A 263 0.96 -7.22 25.34
C ILE A 263 0.79 -8.37 24.35
N HIS A 264 -0.14 -9.26 24.68
CA HIS A 264 -0.51 -10.39 23.83
C HIS A 264 -1.97 -10.21 23.40
N ILE A 265 -2.18 -10.13 22.09
CA ILE A 265 -3.51 -10.08 21.48
C ILE A 265 -3.67 -11.31 20.61
N SER A 266 -4.80 -11.99 20.77
CA SER A 266 -5.18 -13.11 19.90
C SER A 266 -6.60 -12.91 19.37
N MET A 267 -6.80 -13.23 18.10
CA MET A 267 -8.11 -13.18 17.46
C MET A 267 -8.30 -14.43 16.61
N LYS A 268 -9.49 -15.00 16.66
CA LYS A 268 -9.84 -16.18 15.89
C LYS A 268 -11.11 -15.95 15.08
N TYR A 269 -11.06 -16.26 13.78
CA TYR A 269 -12.16 -16.09 12.85
C TYR A 269 -12.44 -17.37 12.09
N SER A 270 -13.69 -17.57 11.66
CA SER A 270 -14.02 -18.51 10.60
C SER A 270 -14.64 -17.77 9.42
N PHE A 271 -14.41 -18.24 8.21
CA PHE A 271 -15.03 -17.73 7.00
C PHE A 271 -15.00 -18.81 5.90
N THR A 272 -15.92 -18.71 4.95
CA THR A 272 -15.97 -19.57 3.77
C THR A 272 -15.67 -18.73 2.54
N HIS A 273 -14.59 -19.05 1.84
CA HIS A 273 -14.26 -18.41 0.56
C HIS A 273 -14.60 -19.35 -0.61
N TYR A 274 -15.15 -18.75 -1.66
CA TYR A 274 -15.60 -19.44 -2.86
C TYR A 274 -14.63 -19.20 -4.01
N GLU A 275 -14.38 -20.22 -4.81
CA GLU A 275 -13.81 -20.04 -6.12
C GLU A 275 -14.77 -19.19 -6.97
N GLN A 276 -14.23 -18.22 -7.69
CA GLN A 276 -14.97 -17.34 -8.57
C GLN A 276 -14.78 -17.78 -10.01
N TYR A 277 -15.86 -18.07 -10.70
CA TYR A 277 -15.83 -18.54 -12.08
C TYR A 277 -16.89 -17.82 -12.92
N PHE A 278 -16.46 -16.87 -13.74
CA PHE A 278 -17.33 -16.03 -14.55
C PHE A 278 -17.14 -16.29 -16.04
N THR A 279 -18.23 -16.67 -16.71
CA THR A 279 -18.27 -16.76 -18.17
C THR A 279 -19.10 -15.61 -18.68
N VAL A 280 -18.48 -14.67 -19.37
CA VAL A 280 -19.13 -13.47 -19.88
C VAL A 280 -19.32 -13.57 -21.38
N ASP A 281 -20.58 -13.47 -21.84
CA ASP A 281 -20.90 -13.21 -23.24
C ASP A 281 -20.86 -11.69 -23.49
N PRO A 282 -19.90 -11.18 -24.28
CA PRO A 282 -19.82 -9.74 -24.59
C PRO A 282 -21.11 -9.19 -25.23
N GLY A 283 -21.88 -10.03 -25.95
CA GLY A 283 -23.14 -9.64 -26.55
C GLY A 283 -24.28 -9.40 -25.56
N ASN A 284 -24.13 -9.85 -24.30
CA ASN A 284 -25.14 -9.72 -23.26
C ASN A 284 -24.74 -8.71 -22.16
N VAL A 285 -23.77 -7.86 -22.42
CA VAL A 285 -23.36 -6.81 -21.49
C VAL A 285 -24.42 -5.70 -21.52
N GLY A 286 -24.96 -5.37 -20.33
CA GLY A 286 -25.97 -4.30 -20.17
C GLY A 286 -25.37 -2.90 -20.17
N GLU A 287 -26.25 -1.90 -20.13
CA GLU A 287 -25.87 -0.49 -20.00
C GLU A 287 -25.62 -0.13 -18.53
N TYR A 288 -24.66 0.75 -18.30
CA TYR A 288 -24.39 1.27 -16.95
C TYR A 288 -25.46 2.29 -16.51
N ASP A 289 -26.02 2.11 -15.34
CA ASP A 289 -26.70 3.22 -14.66
C ASP A 289 -25.66 4.18 -14.08
N ARG A 290 -25.35 5.22 -14.84
CA ARG A 290 -24.36 6.24 -14.49
C ARG A 290 -24.80 7.13 -13.32
N THR A 291 -26.07 7.05 -12.91
CA THR A 291 -26.62 7.79 -11.76
C THR A 291 -26.51 7.01 -10.46
N SER A 292 -26.22 5.73 -10.52
CA SER A 292 -26.05 4.88 -9.35
C SER A 292 -24.83 5.30 -8.50
N GLU A 293 -24.91 5.08 -7.20
CA GLU A 293 -23.81 5.32 -6.28
C GLU A 293 -22.60 4.44 -6.62
N LEU A 294 -22.83 3.15 -6.95
CA LEU A 294 -21.80 2.22 -7.40
C LEU A 294 -21.01 2.80 -8.58
N TYR A 295 -21.70 3.24 -9.63
CA TYR A 295 -21.01 3.78 -10.80
C TYR A 295 -20.19 5.01 -10.46
N ARG A 296 -20.78 5.99 -9.76
CA ARG A 296 -20.08 7.23 -9.39
C ARG A 296 -18.88 6.97 -8.48
N HIS A 297 -19.06 6.10 -7.49
CA HIS A 297 -17.98 5.78 -6.55
C HIS A 297 -16.81 5.09 -7.26
N TYR A 298 -17.07 4.00 -7.98
CA TYR A 298 -16.02 3.17 -8.58
C TYR A 298 -15.58 3.62 -9.98
N THR A 299 -15.97 4.82 -10.44
CA THR A 299 -15.38 5.53 -11.59
C THR A 299 -14.68 6.83 -11.20
N SER A 300 -14.64 7.16 -9.90
CA SER A 300 -13.93 8.34 -9.38
C SER A 300 -12.51 8.00 -8.90
N SER A 301 -11.69 9.04 -8.69
CA SER A 301 -10.38 8.91 -8.08
C SER A 301 -10.47 8.62 -6.59
N SER A 302 -9.51 7.85 -6.09
CA SER A 302 -9.07 7.88 -4.69
C SER A 302 -7.59 8.29 -4.63
N ASP A 303 -6.96 8.24 -3.44
CA ASP A 303 -5.58 8.73 -3.26
C ASP A 303 -4.57 7.94 -4.11
N ASN A 304 -4.75 6.62 -4.24
CA ASN A 304 -3.82 5.74 -4.96
C ASN A 304 -4.38 5.18 -6.28
N ILE A 305 -5.72 5.19 -6.47
CA ILE A 305 -6.38 4.84 -7.74
C ILE A 305 -6.78 6.13 -8.44
N ILE A 306 -5.85 6.74 -9.17
CA ILE A 306 -6.05 8.09 -9.68
C ILE A 306 -6.67 8.10 -11.08
N VAL A 307 -7.68 8.96 -11.29
CA VAL A 307 -8.28 9.20 -12.59
C VAL A 307 -7.85 10.59 -13.06
N ASN A 308 -6.93 10.63 -14.01
CA ASN A 308 -6.40 11.86 -14.59
C ASN A 308 -6.25 11.75 -16.11
N PRO A 309 -5.92 12.84 -16.83
CA PRO A 309 -5.78 12.81 -18.30
C PRO A 309 -4.70 11.82 -18.78
N GLU A 310 -3.63 11.60 -18.03
CA GLU A 310 -2.54 10.70 -18.41
C GLU A 310 -2.97 9.23 -18.35
N ILE A 311 -3.57 8.80 -17.23
CA ILE A 311 -4.16 7.47 -17.07
C ILE A 311 -5.21 7.22 -18.15
N LYS A 312 -6.10 8.20 -18.39
CA LYS A 312 -7.15 8.10 -19.43
C LYS A 312 -6.56 7.94 -20.84
N ARG A 313 -5.56 8.74 -21.17
CA ARG A 313 -4.88 8.63 -22.48
C ARG A 313 -4.30 7.23 -22.64
N LYS A 314 -3.65 6.71 -21.60
CA LYS A 314 -3.06 5.37 -21.62
C LYS A 314 -4.10 4.27 -21.75
N ALA A 315 -5.21 4.37 -21.02
CA ALA A 315 -6.32 3.43 -21.14
C ALA A 315 -6.89 3.41 -22.57
N LEU A 316 -7.12 4.60 -23.18
CA LEU A 316 -7.60 4.71 -24.54
C LEU A 316 -6.63 4.14 -25.58
N GLU A 317 -5.32 4.29 -25.38
CA GLU A 317 -4.30 3.65 -26.21
C GLU A 317 -4.39 2.10 -26.14
N MET A 318 -4.59 1.55 -24.93
CA MET A 318 -4.69 0.10 -24.72
C MET A 318 -5.95 -0.49 -25.35
N VAL A 319 -7.09 0.17 -25.19
CA VAL A 319 -8.37 -0.35 -25.70
C VAL A 319 -8.59 -0.07 -27.19
N GLY A 320 -7.94 0.95 -27.75
CA GLY A 320 -8.08 1.34 -29.17
C GLY A 320 -9.53 1.63 -29.54
N ASN A 321 -10.05 0.96 -30.57
CA ASN A 321 -11.43 1.16 -31.06
C ASN A 321 -12.48 0.28 -30.38
N GLU A 322 -12.10 -0.53 -29.38
CA GLU A 322 -13.05 -1.38 -28.65
C GLU A 322 -14.09 -0.54 -27.89
N LYS A 323 -15.36 -0.94 -27.94
CA LYS A 323 -16.46 -0.24 -27.26
C LYS A 323 -17.13 -1.07 -26.17
N ASN A 324 -16.98 -2.40 -26.24
CA ASN A 324 -17.55 -3.29 -25.23
C ASN A 324 -16.73 -3.20 -23.94
N PRO A 325 -17.32 -2.83 -22.79
CA PRO A 325 -16.55 -2.59 -21.56
C PRO A 325 -15.87 -3.84 -21.03
N TYR A 326 -16.43 -5.02 -21.23
CA TYR A 326 -15.77 -6.27 -20.84
C TYR A 326 -14.51 -6.53 -21.69
N LEU A 327 -14.61 -6.34 -23.00
CA LEU A 327 -13.46 -6.49 -23.90
C LEU A 327 -12.41 -5.37 -23.70
N GLN A 328 -12.85 -4.17 -23.34
CA GLN A 328 -11.94 -3.07 -22.94
C GLN A 328 -11.14 -3.45 -21.68
N ALA A 329 -11.82 -3.92 -20.64
CA ALA A 329 -11.17 -4.39 -19.41
C ALA A 329 -10.20 -5.55 -19.69
N LYS A 330 -10.58 -6.46 -20.59
CA LYS A 330 -9.72 -7.58 -21.01
C LYS A 330 -8.44 -7.12 -21.71
N ARG A 331 -8.52 -6.12 -22.57
CA ARG A 331 -7.32 -5.51 -23.20
C ARG A 331 -6.42 -4.81 -22.18
N ILE A 332 -7.02 -4.04 -21.26
CA ILE A 332 -6.28 -3.39 -20.17
C ILE A 332 -5.56 -4.45 -19.33
N TYR A 333 -6.25 -5.53 -18.94
CA TYR A 333 -5.66 -6.62 -18.16
C TYR A 333 -4.43 -7.20 -18.83
N TYR A 334 -4.52 -7.61 -20.10
CA TYR A 334 -3.37 -8.17 -20.84
C TYR A 334 -2.24 -7.17 -21.03
N GLU A 335 -2.56 -5.89 -21.23
CA GLU A 335 -1.54 -4.85 -21.30
C GLU A 335 -0.81 -4.67 -19.97
N VAL A 336 -1.54 -4.74 -18.84
CA VAL A 336 -0.93 -4.66 -17.49
C VAL A 336 -0.01 -5.85 -17.28
N VAL A 337 -0.49 -7.08 -17.42
CA VAL A 337 0.30 -8.30 -17.23
C VAL A 337 1.55 -8.35 -18.13
N ASN A 338 1.44 -7.90 -19.37
CA ASN A 338 2.56 -8.00 -20.32
C ASN A 338 3.60 -6.88 -20.18
N LYS A 339 3.22 -5.69 -19.69
CA LYS A 339 4.08 -4.50 -19.72
C LYS A 339 4.59 -4.05 -18.35
N TYR A 340 3.85 -4.32 -17.28
CA TYR A 340 4.20 -3.89 -15.94
C TYR A 340 4.66 -5.09 -15.12
N ARG A 341 5.96 -5.16 -14.84
CA ARG A 341 6.56 -6.31 -14.19
C ARG A 341 6.36 -6.27 -12.67
N TYR A 342 6.11 -7.42 -12.06
CA TYR A 342 6.09 -7.52 -10.61
C TYR A 342 7.42 -7.02 -10.01
N SER A 343 7.34 -6.17 -9.00
CA SER A 343 8.49 -5.71 -8.22
C SER A 343 8.00 -5.16 -6.89
N TYR A 344 8.79 -5.31 -5.84
CA TYR A 344 8.54 -4.64 -4.57
C TYR A 344 8.54 -3.12 -4.73
N MET A 345 7.67 -2.44 -3.98
CA MET A 345 7.43 -1.01 -4.08
C MET A 345 7.98 -0.28 -2.85
N PRO A 346 8.50 0.94 -3.01
CA PRO A 346 8.86 1.80 -1.88
C PRO A 346 7.62 2.52 -1.32
N HIS A 347 6.70 1.76 -0.71
CA HIS A 347 5.39 2.26 -0.26
C HIS A 347 5.46 3.41 0.73
N LEU A 348 6.39 3.34 1.70
CA LEU A 348 6.56 4.40 2.69
C LEU A 348 7.02 5.70 2.03
N TYR A 349 7.95 5.62 1.08
CA TYR A 349 8.40 6.78 0.31
C TYR A 349 7.28 7.36 -0.53
N LEU A 350 6.50 6.53 -1.24
CA LEU A 350 5.38 6.98 -2.08
C LEU A 350 4.30 7.66 -1.23
N TYR A 351 3.93 7.04 -0.12
CA TYR A 351 2.97 7.59 0.83
C TYR A 351 3.43 8.94 1.39
N GLU A 352 4.68 9.04 1.81
CA GLU A 352 5.24 10.26 2.38
C GLU A 352 5.49 11.38 1.36
N THR A 353 5.66 11.03 0.10
CA THR A 353 5.80 12.00 -1.00
C THR A 353 4.49 12.28 -1.72
N LEU A 354 3.38 11.68 -1.28
CA LEU A 354 2.04 11.80 -1.87
C LEU A 354 2.02 11.43 -3.36
N LYS A 355 2.84 10.44 -3.74
CA LYS A 355 2.85 9.91 -5.10
C LYS A 355 1.85 8.77 -5.20
N PRO A 356 0.76 8.89 -5.99
CA PRO A 356 -0.20 7.81 -6.15
C PRO A 356 0.45 6.55 -6.72
N GLU A 357 0.16 5.39 -6.12
CA GLU A 357 0.79 4.12 -6.52
C GLU A 357 0.45 3.73 -7.97
N SER A 358 -0.79 3.92 -8.41
CA SER A 358 -1.18 3.67 -9.80
C SER A 358 -0.38 4.51 -10.80
N LEU A 359 -0.08 5.78 -10.45
CA LEU A 359 0.72 6.66 -11.30
C LEU A 359 2.20 6.26 -11.29
N PHE A 360 2.73 5.86 -10.13
CA PHE A 360 4.11 5.37 -10.05
C PHE A 360 4.32 4.14 -10.95
N VAL A 361 3.40 3.17 -10.92
CA VAL A 361 3.46 1.97 -11.78
C VAL A 361 3.44 2.36 -13.26
N LEU A 362 2.54 3.26 -13.63
CA LEU A 362 2.43 3.74 -15.02
C LEU A 362 3.74 4.33 -15.53
N GLU A 363 4.40 5.17 -14.71
CA GLU A 363 5.63 5.87 -15.07
C GLU A 363 6.87 4.97 -15.08
N ASN A 364 6.96 4.02 -14.15
CA ASN A 364 8.17 3.21 -13.95
C ASN A 364 8.11 1.83 -14.63
N GLY A 365 6.92 1.36 -15.00
CA GLY A 365 6.71 0.08 -15.70
C GLY A 365 6.83 -1.14 -14.79
N TYR A 366 6.67 -0.96 -13.48
CA TYR A 366 6.64 -2.05 -12.51
C TYR A 366 5.81 -1.72 -11.28
N GLY A 367 5.35 -2.73 -10.59
CA GLY A 367 4.62 -2.62 -9.33
C GLY A 367 4.42 -3.97 -8.65
N ASP A 368 3.97 -3.96 -7.42
CA ASP A 368 3.56 -5.17 -6.71
C ASP A 368 2.06 -5.48 -6.91
N CYS A 369 1.53 -6.45 -6.16
CA CYS A 369 0.14 -6.89 -6.30
C CYS A 369 -0.86 -5.75 -6.04
N GLY A 370 -0.63 -4.90 -5.04
CA GLY A 370 -1.49 -3.78 -4.71
C GLY A 370 -1.45 -2.71 -5.80
N SER A 371 -0.28 -2.25 -6.13
CA SER A 371 -0.08 -1.15 -7.06
C SER A 371 -0.46 -1.50 -8.51
N GLN A 372 -0.25 -2.75 -8.97
CA GLN A 372 -0.73 -3.21 -10.28
C GLN A 372 -2.26 -3.33 -10.31
N SER A 373 -2.89 -3.82 -9.22
CA SER A 373 -4.35 -3.85 -9.09
C SER A 373 -4.96 -2.44 -9.09
N MET A 374 -4.30 -1.49 -8.43
CA MET A 374 -4.68 -0.07 -8.44
C MET A 374 -4.50 0.56 -9.82
N LEU A 375 -3.44 0.21 -10.56
CA LEU A 375 -3.27 0.67 -11.94
C LEU A 375 -4.37 0.12 -12.85
N PHE A 376 -4.68 -1.18 -12.76
CA PHE A 376 -5.79 -1.78 -13.51
C PHE A 376 -7.11 -1.06 -13.22
N ALA A 377 -7.44 -0.85 -11.94
CA ALA A 377 -8.64 -0.12 -11.53
C ALA A 377 -8.64 1.32 -12.06
N ALA A 378 -7.52 2.05 -11.95
CA ALA A 378 -7.41 3.43 -12.45
C ALA A 378 -7.63 3.54 -13.96
N LEU A 379 -7.06 2.62 -14.74
CA LEU A 379 -7.25 2.55 -16.19
C LEU A 379 -8.71 2.29 -16.54
N CYS A 380 -9.36 1.32 -15.89
CA CYS A 380 -10.78 1.01 -16.07
C CYS A 380 -11.68 2.21 -15.70
N ARG A 381 -11.48 2.78 -14.48
CA ARG A 381 -12.24 3.95 -14.00
C ARG A 381 -12.15 5.14 -14.96
N SER A 382 -10.97 5.37 -15.52
CA SER A 382 -10.71 6.52 -16.42
C SER A 382 -11.51 6.52 -17.72
N ILE A 383 -11.97 5.35 -18.15
CA ILE A 383 -12.82 5.17 -19.35
C ILE A 383 -14.27 4.80 -19.02
N GLY A 384 -14.65 4.88 -17.73
CA GLY A 384 -16.02 4.69 -17.27
C GLY A 384 -16.43 3.25 -16.98
N ILE A 385 -15.48 2.37 -16.72
CA ILE A 385 -15.70 1.01 -16.20
C ILE A 385 -15.48 1.04 -14.70
N PRO A 386 -16.51 0.82 -13.85
CA PRO A 386 -16.33 0.75 -12.41
C PRO A 386 -15.36 -0.38 -12.05
N ALA A 387 -14.35 -0.08 -11.23
CA ALA A 387 -13.33 -1.05 -10.84
C ALA A 387 -12.80 -0.74 -9.43
N ARG A 388 -12.25 -1.75 -8.75
CA ARG A 388 -11.73 -1.65 -7.39
C ARG A 388 -10.53 -2.58 -7.18
N ALA A 389 -9.70 -2.26 -6.20
CA ALA A 389 -8.56 -3.07 -5.79
C ALA A 389 -8.85 -3.74 -4.44
N ILE A 390 -9.14 -5.04 -4.46
CA ILE A 390 -9.48 -5.83 -3.27
C ILE A 390 -8.20 -6.12 -2.48
N GLY A 391 -8.20 -5.75 -1.20
CA GLY A 391 -7.10 -6.06 -0.28
C GLY A 391 -7.42 -7.23 0.64
N GLY A 392 -6.45 -8.13 0.79
CA GLY A 392 -6.63 -9.29 1.62
C GLY A 392 -5.38 -10.15 1.74
N MET A 393 -5.56 -11.46 1.75
CA MET A 393 -4.46 -12.41 1.83
C MET A 393 -4.62 -13.53 0.81
N LEU A 394 -3.51 -14.07 0.36
CA LEU A 394 -3.41 -15.33 -0.36
C LEU A 394 -3.10 -16.44 0.64
N LEU A 395 -3.98 -17.45 0.71
CA LEU A 395 -3.93 -18.52 1.70
C LEU A 395 -3.13 -19.72 1.18
N THR A 396 -1.88 -19.48 0.85
CA THR A 396 -0.97 -20.55 0.44
C THR A 396 -0.71 -21.46 1.64
N PRO A 397 -0.91 -22.79 1.52
CA PRO A 397 -0.69 -23.72 2.63
C PRO A 397 0.69 -23.55 3.28
N GLY A 398 0.70 -23.32 4.60
CA GLY A 398 1.92 -23.12 5.40
C GLY A 398 2.64 -21.78 5.21
N SER A 399 2.12 -20.89 4.35
CA SER A 399 2.72 -19.57 4.10
C SER A 399 1.67 -18.57 3.60
N PRO A 400 0.67 -18.19 4.43
CA PRO A 400 -0.25 -17.13 4.06
C PRO A 400 0.53 -15.82 3.87
N SER A 401 0.12 -15.00 2.90
CA SER A 401 0.80 -13.74 2.59
C SER A 401 -0.21 -12.66 2.22
N THR A 402 0.15 -11.41 2.51
CA THR A 402 -0.64 -10.26 2.05
C THR A 402 -0.73 -10.25 0.54
N HIS A 403 -1.92 -9.96 0.01
CA HIS A 403 -2.15 -9.96 -1.43
C HIS A 403 -3.27 -9.01 -1.82
N PHE A 404 -3.16 -8.44 -3.01
CA PHE A 404 -4.20 -7.68 -3.68
C PHE A 404 -4.54 -8.31 -5.02
N TRP A 405 -5.81 -8.16 -5.41
CA TRP A 405 -6.31 -8.43 -6.75
C TRP A 405 -7.28 -7.32 -7.13
N ALA A 406 -7.82 -7.33 -8.33
CA ALA A 406 -8.78 -6.33 -8.74
C ALA A 406 -10.11 -6.96 -9.15
N GLU A 407 -11.15 -6.14 -9.15
CA GLU A 407 -12.45 -6.46 -9.71
C GLU A 407 -12.95 -5.30 -10.57
N PHE A 408 -13.67 -5.61 -11.64
CA PHE A 408 -14.37 -4.64 -12.44
C PHE A 408 -15.83 -5.04 -12.60
N TYR A 409 -16.73 -4.05 -12.63
CA TYR A 409 -18.17 -4.29 -12.66
C TYR A 409 -18.69 -4.26 -14.09
N ILE A 410 -19.42 -5.30 -14.46
CA ILE A 410 -20.12 -5.38 -15.75
C ILE A 410 -21.62 -5.56 -15.50
N PRO A 411 -22.48 -4.69 -16.04
CA PRO A 411 -23.93 -4.86 -15.95
C PRO A 411 -24.37 -6.22 -16.47
N ASN A 412 -25.36 -6.83 -15.80
CA ASN A 412 -25.86 -8.19 -15.95
C ASN A 412 -24.95 -9.29 -15.35
N TYR A 413 -23.67 -8.99 -15.05
CA TYR A 413 -22.72 -9.99 -14.53
C TYR A 413 -22.24 -9.68 -13.10
N GLY A 414 -22.21 -8.41 -12.70
CA GLY A 414 -21.70 -7.98 -11.40
C GLY A 414 -20.18 -7.76 -11.41
N TRP A 415 -19.55 -7.99 -10.28
CA TRP A 415 -18.12 -7.83 -10.08
C TRP A 415 -17.35 -9.03 -10.62
N ILE A 416 -16.49 -8.79 -11.59
CA ILE A 416 -15.67 -9.80 -12.27
C ILE A 416 -14.24 -9.66 -11.77
N PRO A 417 -13.63 -10.74 -11.23
CA PRO A 417 -12.30 -10.69 -10.66
C PRO A 417 -11.20 -10.77 -11.72
N VAL A 418 -10.04 -10.18 -11.41
CA VAL A 418 -8.79 -10.36 -12.14
C VAL A 418 -7.60 -10.36 -11.17
N ASP A 419 -6.56 -11.12 -11.46
CA ASP A 419 -5.32 -11.13 -10.68
C ASP A 419 -4.10 -10.99 -11.60
N PRO A 420 -3.66 -9.76 -11.90
CA PRO A 420 -2.55 -9.54 -12.82
C PRO A 420 -1.24 -10.15 -12.34
N THR A 421 -1.00 -10.16 -11.04
CA THR A 421 0.32 -10.49 -10.50
C THR A 421 0.54 -11.98 -10.27
N ILE A 422 -0.49 -12.75 -9.93
CA ILE A 422 -0.37 -14.21 -9.89
C ILE A 422 -0.26 -14.77 -11.31
N ASP A 423 -0.99 -14.22 -12.26
CA ASP A 423 -0.80 -14.52 -13.69
C ASP A 423 0.67 -14.34 -14.09
N GLU A 424 1.29 -13.21 -13.76
CA GLU A 424 2.69 -12.95 -14.07
C GLU A 424 3.64 -13.93 -13.38
N VAL A 425 3.43 -14.25 -12.09
CA VAL A 425 4.29 -15.17 -11.32
C VAL A 425 4.32 -16.58 -11.89
N VAL A 426 3.17 -17.10 -12.33
CA VAL A 426 3.11 -18.42 -12.94
C VAL A 426 3.91 -18.48 -14.25
N LEU A 427 3.98 -17.35 -14.97
CA LEU A 427 4.76 -17.26 -16.20
C LEU A 427 6.28 -17.19 -15.99
N TYR A 428 6.76 -17.13 -14.74
CA TYR A 428 8.19 -17.18 -14.44
C TYR A 428 8.85 -18.53 -14.68
N SER A 429 8.07 -19.60 -14.84
CA SER A 429 8.62 -20.91 -15.20
C SER A 429 8.80 -21.03 -16.71
N ASP A 430 10.01 -21.36 -17.13
CA ASP A 430 10.29 -21.74 -18.53
C ASP A 430 9.76 -23.13 -18.88
N GLU A 431 9.34 -23.92 -17.88
CA GLU A 431 8.83 -25.28 -18.05
C GLU A 431 7.40 -25.34 -18.58
N LEU A 432 6.65 -24.22 -18.49
CA LEU A 432 5.29 -24.14 -19.00
C LEU A 432 5.28 -24.06 -20.54
N ALA A 433 4.56 -24.99 -21.16
CA ALA A 433 4.30 -24.93 -22.60
C ALA A 433 3.45 -23.70 -22.98
N GLU A 434 3.52 -23.26 -24.24
CA GLU A 434 2.77 -22.09 -24.71
C GLU A 434 1.25 -22.20 -24.46
N GLY A 435 0.68 -23.39 -24.68
CA GLY A 435 -0.73 -23.64 -24.39
C GLY A 435 -1.10 -23.57 -22.91
N GLU A 436 -0.17 -23.90 -22.02
CA GLU A 436 -0.36 -23.78 -20.57
C GLU A 436 -0.28 -22.30 -20.12
N ARG A 437 0.67 -21.53 -20.67
CA ARG A 437 0.76 -20.08 -20.44
C ARG A 437 -0.54 -19.37 -20.83
N LYS A 438 -1.09 -19.73 -21.99
CA LYS A 438 -2.37 -19.19 -22.44
C LYS A 438 -3.51 -19.51 -21.46
N LYS A 439 -3.58 -20.74 -20.93
CA LYS A 439 -4.58 -21.13 -19.93
C LYS A 439 -4.46 -20.31 -18.65
N VAL A 440 -3.23 -20.01 -18.19
CA VAL A 440 -2.99 -19.17 -17.03
C VAL A 440 -3.54 -17.77 -17.25
N HIS A 441 -3.20 -17.13 -18.37
CA HIS A 441 -3.73 -15.81 -18.73
C HIS A 441 -5.25 -15.78 -18.81
N GLU A 442 -5.87 -16.83 -19.35
CA GLU A 442 -7.32 -16.96 -19.45
C GLU A 442 -7.96 -17.19 -18.08
N TYR A 443 -7.28 -17.92 -17.19
CA TYR A 443 -7.80 -18.22 -15.85
C TYR A 443 -7.92 -16.96 -15.00
N PHE A 444 -6.87 -16.15 -14.87
CA PHE A 444 -6.87 -14.98 -13.97
C PHE A 444 -7.63 -13.76 -14.52
N PHE A 445 -8.33 -13.91 -15.64
CA PHE A 445 -9.30 -12.94 -16.13
C PHE A 445 -10.72 -13.51 -16.04
N GLY A 446 -11.42 -13.22 -14.98
CA GLY A 446 -12.77 -13.70 -14.70
C GLY A 446 -12.84 -14.91 -13.76
N HIS A 447 -11.69 -15.48 -13.37
CA HIS A 447 -11.65 -16.60 -12.45
C HIS A 447 -10.62 -16.35 -11.34
N LEU A 448 -10.96 -16.74 -10.10
CA LEU A 448 -10.03 -16.79 -8.97
C LEU A 448 -10.28 -18.04 -8.13
N ASP A 449 -9.21 -18.56 -7.58
CA ASP A 449 -9.24 -19.68 -6.65
C ASP A 449 -9.91 -19.32 -5.31
N ASN A 450 -10.27 -20.34 -4.52
CA ASN A 450 -10.90 -20.18 -3.21
C ASN A 450 -9.90 -19.97 -2.04
N ARG A 451 -8.60 -19.83 -2.32
CA ARG A 451 -7.54 -19.68 -1.31
C ARG A 451 -7.23 -18.22 -1.03
N ARG A 452 -8.26 -17.47 -0.66
CA ARG A 452 -8.15 -16.03 -0.39
C ARG A 452 -8.93 -15.65 0.85
N MET A 453 -8.49 -14.58 1.52
CA MET A 453 -9.22 -13.92 2.58
C MET A 453 -9.36 -12.43 2.22
N VAL A 454 -10.59 -11.96 2.13
CA VAL A 454 -10.90 -10.54 1.86
C VAL A 454 -10.93 -9.78 3.18
N ILE A 455 -10.19 -8.66 3.23
CA ILE A 455 -10.13 -7.76 4.38
C ILE A 455 -10.72 -6.39 4.03
N GLN A 456 -10.56 -5.92 2.80
CA GLN A 456 -11.08 -4.63 2.33
C GLN A 456 -11.54 -4.71 0.87
N LYS A 457 -12.61 -3.95 0.54
CA LYS A 457 -13.25 -3.96 -0.79
C LYS A 457 -12.57 -3.05 -1.81
N ASP A 458 -11.75 -2.10 -1.39
CA ASP A 458 -10.99 -1.20 -2.27
C ASP A 458 -9.75 -0.69 -1.54
N ALA A 459 -8.83 -0.03 -2.25
CA ALA A 459 -7.76 0.75 -1.65
C ALA A 459 -8.30 2.04 -1.01
N ASP A 460 -7.48 2.66 -0.16
CA ASP A 460 -7.74 3.99 0.44
C ASP A 460 -8.98 4.07 1.35
N ILE A 461 -9.49 2.93 1.82
CA ILE A 461 -10.60 2.91 2.77
C ILE A 461 -10.07 3.23 4.18
N PRO A 462 -10.58 4.28 4.84
CA PRO A 462 -10.16 4.60 6.19
C PRO A 462 -10.62 3.53 7.19
N VAL A 463 -9.78 3.25 8.18
CA VAL A 463 -10.17 2.38 9.29
C VAL A 463 -11.17 3.06 10.22
N GLU A 464 -11.91 2.26 10.99
CA GLU A 464 -12.87 2.74 11.97
C GLU A 464 -12.54 2.25 13.40
N PRO A 465 -12.46 3.17 14.41
CA PRO A 465 -12.54 4.63 14.25
C PRO A 465 -11.37 5.16 13.41
N ARG A 466 -11.59 6.30 12.73
CA ARG A 466 -10.55 6.90 11.90
C ARG A 466 -9.35 7.28 12.76
N GLU A 467 -8.16 7.13 12.19
CA GLU A 467 -6.91 7.54 12.82
C GLU A 467 -6.96 9.04 13.18
N ARG A 468 -6.39 9.39 14.32
CA ARG A 468 -6.25 10.77 14.80
C ARG A 468 -4.96 11.41 14.29
N GLU A 469 -3.98 10.57 13.99
CA GLU A 469 -2.67 10.97 13.51
C GLU A 469 -2.41 10.39 12.12
N LYS A 470 -1.42 10.95 11.43
CA LYS A 470 -0.95 10.38 10.17
C LYS A 470 -0.44 8.96 10.45
N SER A 471 -1.11 7.98 9.89
CA SER A 471 -0.70 6.58 9.96
C SER A 471 0.14 6.21 8.74
N ILE A 472 1.08 5.32 8.94
CA ILE A 472 1.78 4.68 7.83
C ILE A 472 0.82 3.67 7.20
N PHE A 473 0.70 3.67 5.88
CA PHE A 473 -0.22 2.81 5.12
C PHE A 473 -1.72 3.10 5.27
N ASN A 474 -2.19 4.22 4.75
CA ASN A 474 -3.64 4.45 4.56
C ASN A 474 -4.21 3.61 3.41
N THR A 475 -3.37 3.14 2.51
CA THR A 475 -3.75 2.40 1.31
C THR A 475 -4.40 1.06 1.62
N THR A 476 -3.95 0.41 2.71
CA THR A 476 -4.33 -0.98 3.03
C THR A 476 -4.37 -1.26 4.52
N LEU A 477 -5.14 -2.28 4.91
CA LEU A 477 -5.15 -2.89 6.25
C LEU A 477 -4.84 -4.39 6.18
N GLN A 478 -3.81 -4.81 5.48
CA GLN A 478 -3.40 -6.23 5.44
C GLN A 478 -2.50 -6.62 6.63
N ILE A 479 -1.93 -5.63 7.28
CA ILE A 479 -1.12 -5.73 8.51
C ILE A 479 -1.69 -4.76 9.55
N PRO A 480 -1.35 -4.89 10.84
CA PRO A 480 -1.82 -3.97 11.87
C PRO A 480 -1.48 -2.51 11.55
N LYS A 481 -2.37 -1.58 11.93
CA LYS A 481 -2.09 -0.14 12.03
C LYS A 481 -1.97 0.24 13.49
N ALA A 482 -1.14 1.23 13.81
CA ALA A 482 -0.98 1.70 15.17
C ALA A 482 -0.74 3.21 15.26
N GLU A 483 -1.21 3.79 16.37
CA GLU A 483 -0.96 5.17 16.79
C GLU A 483 -0.56 5.24 18.25
N CYS A 484 0.35 6.16 18.58
CA CYS A 484 0.67 6.50 19.96
C CYS A 484 1.31 7.90 20.02
N GLU A 485 0.58 8.88 20.58
CA GLU A 485 1.02 10.28 20.61
C GLU A 485 2.30 10.51 21.45
N THR A 486 2.64 9.61 22.34
CA THR A 486 3.84 9.70 23.18
C THR A 486 5.05 8.95 22.61
N MET A 487 4.87 8.20 21.53
CA MET A 487 5.93 7.44 20.88
C MET A 487 6.79 8.35 19.99
N GLU A 488 8.12 8.19 20.04
CA GLU A 488 9.06 8.95 19.20
C GLU A 488 9.32 8.29 17.86
N ASP A 489 9.33 6.95 17.84
CA ASP A 489 9.47 6.14 16.66
C ASP A 489 8.09 5.81 16.05
N LEU A 490 8.10 5.15 14.89
CA LEU A 490 6.89 4.73 14.19
C LEU A 490 6.07 3.75 15.03
N PRO A 491 4.83 4.07 15.43
CA PRO A 491 4.04 3.25 16.34
C PRO A 491 3.72 1.85 15.81
N ILE A 492 3.70 1.67 14.49
CA ILE A 492 3.41 0.38 13.86
C ILE A 492 4.49 -0.68 14.09
N ILE A 493 5.76 -0.27 14.28
CA ILE A 493 6.90 -1.20 14.28
C ILE A 493 6.79 -2.31 15.32
N PRO A 494 6.45 -2.04 16.61
CA PRO A 494 6.30 -3.11 17.60
C PRO A 494 5.21 -4.11 17.23
N ALA A 495 4.04 -3.63 16.77
CA ALA A 495 2.94 -4.48 16.38
C ALA A 495 3.25 -5.30 15.11
N LEU A 496 3.95 -4.70 14.14
CA LEU A 496 4.33 -5.38 12.89
C LEU A 496 5.31 -6.53 13.15
N LYS A 497 6.29 -6.33 14.04
CA LYS A 497 7.26 -7.37 14.40
C LYS A 497 6.62 -8.58 15.09
N GLY A 498 5.57 -8.35 15.86
CA GLY A 498 4.88 -9.39 16.61
C GLY A 498 3.62 -9.92 15.92
N TYR A 499 3.31 -9.45 14.72
CA TYR A 499 2.14 -9.90 13.96
C TYR A 499 2.39 -11.24 13.29
N ASP A 500 1.51 -12.20 13.56
CA ASP A 500 1.49 -13.52 12.94
C ASP A 500 0.06 -13.93 12.61
N ILE A 501 -0.11 -14.65 11.50
CA ILE A 501 -1.38 -15.23 11.10
C ILE A 501 -1.19 -16.67 10.63
N THR A 502 -1.94 -17.58 11.20
CA THR A 502 -2.01 -18.98 10.75
C THR A 502 -3.39 -19.29 10.23
N ILE A 503 -3.44 -20.11 9.18
CA ILE A 503 -4.69 -20.47 8.49
C ILE A 503 -4.82 -22.00 8.48
N GLU A 504 -5.95 -22.48 8.99
CA GLU A 504 -6.33 -23.89 8.95
C GLU A 504 -7.53 -24.09 8.03
N THR A 505 -7.46 -25.13 7.19
CA THR A 505 -8.58 -25.55 6.34
C THR A 505 -9.50 -26.47 7.12
N GLN A 506 -10.80 -26.17 7.13
CA GLN A 506 -11.82 -27.10 7.66
C GLN A 506 -12.36 -27.96 6.50
N TYR A 507 -12.36 -29.28 6.71
CA TYR A 507 -12.91 -30.28 5.78
C TYR A 507 -14.33 -30.67 6.16
#